data_fb3ae53f76de0307f0caae33a740fafd
#
_entry.id   fb3ae53f76de0307f0caae33a740fafd
#
_cell.length_a   1.000
_cell.length_b   1.000
_cell.length_c   1.000
_cell.angle_alpha   90.00
_cell.angle_beta   90.00
_cell.angle_gamma   90.00
#
_symmetry.space_group_name_H-M   'P 1'
#
loop_
_entity.id
_entity.type
_entity.pdbx_description
1 polymer ?
#
loop_
_entity_poly.entity_id
_entity_poly.type
_entity_poly.pdbx_seq_one_letter_code
_entity_poly.pdbx_strand_id
1 'polypeptide(L)'
;MHGFWIARQLLLILKKNSMKTLALLSIIFLTSLQLFAQKVAKEDIVWHTDLNKAIELSKKENKPMMLFFTGSDWCGWCKKLQKEVFTQSEFKKWAQDNVILVEVDFPSASVPQEEELKTQNRMLQQQFAVRGYPTCFFVKADKLKDGKINFTQLGQQGYIAGGPVNWINSATALIKPN
;
A
#
# COMPACT_ATOMS: atom_id res chain seq x y z
N MET A 1 12.14 -12.97 72.78
CA MET A 1 13.03 -13.12 71.61
C MET A 1 12.37 -13.72 70.35
N HIS A 2 11.11 -14.17 70.43
CA HIS A 2 10.41 -14.81 69.28
C HIS A 2 9.81 -13.86 68.22
N GLY A 3 9.45 -12.62 68.62
CA GLY A 3 8.77 -11.68 67.69
C GLY A 3 9.65 -11.14 66.57
N PHE A 4 10.95 -11.00 66.78
CA PHE A 4 11.88 -10.45 65.81
C PHE A 4 12.16 -11.41 64.63
N TRP A 5 12.09 -12.70 64.88
CA TRP A 5 12.30 -13.73 63.88
C TRP A 5 11.12 -13.85 62.90
N ILE A 6 9.90 -13.73 63.41
CA ILE A 6 8.66 -13.78 62.60
C ILE A 6 8.57 -12.59 61.65
N ALA A 7 8.88 -11.37 62.14
CA ALA A 7 8.89 -10.17 61.33
C ALA A 7 9.90 -10.23 60.17
N ARG A 8 11.07 -10.80 60.42
CA ARG A 8 12.10 -11.00 59.38
C ARG A 8 11.67 -12.00 58.33
N GLN A 9 10.99 -13.09 58.68
CA GLN A 9 10.45 -14.06 57.73
C GLN A 9 9.33 -13.49 56.88
N LEU A 10 8.42 -12.70 57.46
CA LEU A 10 7.34 -12.01 56.71
C LEU A 10 7.90 -11.03 55.70
N LEU A 11 8.91 -10.23 56.06
CA LEU A 11 9.59 -9.30 55.15
C LEU A 11 10.28 -10.01 53.97
N LEU A 12 10.87 -11.17 54.20
CA LEU A 12 11.49 -11.97 53.15
C LEU A 12 10.45 -12.57 52.18
N ILE A 13 9.31 -13.01 52.69
CA ILE A 13 8.20 -13.53 51.87
C ILE A 13 7.56 -12.40 51.02
N LEU A 14 7.35 -11.24 51.58
CA LEU A 14 6.81 -10.06 50.86
C LEU A 14 7.78 -9.59 49.78
N LYS A 15 9.08 -9.54 50.06
CA LYS A 15 10.12 -9.18 49.09
C LYS A 15 10.23 -10.23 47.96
N LYS A 16 10.10 -11.51 48.25
CA LYS A 16 10.13 -12.59 47.27
C LYS A 16 8.91 -12.57 46.34
N ASN A 17 7.72 -12.24 46.88
CA ASN A 17 6.51 -12.12 46.06
C ASN A 17 6.54 -10.86 45.19
N SER A 18 7.08 -9.73 45.69
CA SER A 18 7.24 -8.50 44.92
C SER A 18 8.20 -8.68 43.73
N MET A 19 9.29 -9.43 43.92
CA MET A 19 10.22 -9.73 42.82
C MET A 19 9.59 -10.63 41.74
N LYS A 20 8.75 -11.59 42.14
CA LYS A 20 8.01 -12.43 41.18
C LYS A 20 6.95 -11.67 40.39
N THR A 21 6.23 -10.76 41.04
CA THR A 21 5.24 -9.88 40.36
C THR A 21 5.90 -8.87 39.44
N LEU A 22 7.05 -8.29 39.79
CA LEU A 22 7.84 -7.43 38.93
C LEU A 22 8.38 -8.19 37.70
N ALA A 23 8.86 -9.42 37.86
CA ALA A 23 9.31 -10.27 36.76
C ALA A 23 8.18 -10.64 35.82
N LEU A 24 6.99 -10.97 36.32
CA LEU A 24 5.80 -11.25 35.51
C LEU A 24 5.32 -10.02 34.72
N LEU A 25 5.31 -8.85 35.35
CA LEU A 25 4.95 -7.59 34.68
C LEU A 25 5.95 -7.23 33.58
N SER A 26 7.25 -7.45 33.78
CA SER A 26 8.26 -7.21 32.75
C SER A 26 8.13 -8.16 31.56
N ILE A 27 7.77 -9.43 31.77
CA ILE A 27 7.53 -10.40 30.71
C ILE A 27 6.29 -10.01 29.90
N ILE A 28 5.20 -9.61 30.56
CA ILE A 28 3.97 -9.15 29.89
C ILE A 28 4.24 -7.89 29.07
N PHE A 29 5.05 -6.96 29.58
CA PHE A 29 5.43 -5.76 28.85
C PHE A 29 6.30 -6.06 27.64
N LEU A 30 7.28 -6.96 27.76
CA LEU A 30 8.11 -7.41 26.64
C LEU A 30 7.32 -8.15 25.56
N THR A 31 6.36 -8.99 25.95
CA THR A 31 5.50 -9.70 24.97
C THR A 31 4.54 -8.76 24.27
N SER A 32 4.04 -7.73 24.94
CA SER A 32 3.19 -6.69 24.31
C SER A 32 3.97 -5.86 23.28
N LEU A 33 5.23 -5.53 23.54
CA LEU A 33 6.09 -4.84 22.56
C LEU A 33 6.34 -5.70 21.31
N GLN A 34 6.52 -7.01 21.48
CA GLN A 34 6.71 -7.92 20.34
C GLN A 34 5.46 -8.06 19.48
N LEU A 35 4.27 -8.04 20.08
CA LEU A 35 2.99 -8.05 19.34
C LEU A 35 2.78 -6.75 18.53
N PHE A 36 3.22 -5.61 19.02
CA PHE A 36 3.21 -4.35 18.25
C PHE A 36 4.23 -4.37 17.11
N ALA A 37 5.42 -4.94 17.31
CA ALA A 37 6.43 -5.04 16.27
C ALA A 37 6.02 -6.00 15.13
N GLN A 38 5.27 -7.05 15.40
CA GLN A 38 4.74 -7.98 14.38
C GLN A 38 3.62 -7.37 13.52
N LYS A 39 2.89 -6.36 14.01
CA LYS A 39 1.84 -5.67 13.24
C LYS A 39 2.40 -4.71 12.17
N VAL A 40 3.71 -4.48 12.17
CA VAL A 40 4.46 -3.78 11.11
C VAL A 40 5.03 -4.79 10.07
N ALA A 41 4.59 -6.05 10.08
CA ALA A 41 4.87 -6.99 9.01
C ALA A 41 4.16 -6.50 7.74
N LYS A 42 4.94 -5.85 6.94
CA LYS A 42 4.90 -5.56 5.52
C LYS A 42 3.75 -6.28 4.79
N GLU A 43 2.54 -5.71 4.82
CA GLU A 43 1.52 -6.08 3.84
C GLU A 43 2.05 -5.66 2.46
N ASP A 44 2.19 -6.63 1.55
CA ASP A 44 2.53 -6.32 0.17
C ASP A 44 1.42 -5.46 -0.43
N ILE A 45 1.82 -4.50 -1.27
CA ILE A 45 0.86 -3.65 -1.99
C ILE A 45 -0.02 -4.50 -2.90
N VAL A 46 -1.29 -4.16 -2.95
CA VAL A 46 -2.26 -4.85 -3.80
C VAL A 46 -2.48 -4.05 -5.07
N TRP A 47 -2.21 -4.69 -6.22
CA TRP A 47 -2.58 -4.18 -7.53
C TRP A 47 -3.95 -4.73 -7.91
N HIS A 48 -4.91 -3.84 -8.10
CA HIS A 48 -6.26 -4.19 -8.55
C HIS A 48 -6.33 -4.19 -10.07
N THR A 49 -7.11 -5.10 -10.64
CA THR A 49 -7.41 -5.13 -12.07
C THR A 49 -8.86 -4.74 -12.35
N ASP A 50 -9.75 -4.89 -11.38
CA ASP A 50 -11.15 -4.49 -11.45
C ASP A 50 -11.31 -3.02 -11.05
N LEU A 51 -11.70 -2.20 -12.01
CA LEU A 51 -11.89 -0.76 -11.84
C LEU A 51 -13.03 -0.43 -10.86
N ASN A 52 -14.14 -1.16 -10.88
CA ASN A 52 -15.25 -0.89 -9.99
C ASN A 52 -14.86 -1.09 -8.52
N LYS A 53 -14.15 -2.19 -8.24
CA LYS A 53 -13.61 -2.47 -6.92
C LYS A 53 -12.60 -1.40 -6.48
N ALA A 54 -11.74 -0.96 -7.38
CA ALA A 54 -10.78 0.09 -7.10
C ALA A 54 -11.45 1.45 -6.78
N ILE A 55 -12.53 1.80 -7.49
CA ILE A 55 -13.33 3.00 -7.21
C ILE A 55 -13.99 2.92 -5.82
N GLU A 56 -14.53 1.78 -5.45
CA GLU A 56 -15.14 1.58 -4.12
C GLU A 56 -14.08 1.75 -3.01
N LEU A 57 -12.91 1.16 -3.18
CA LEU A 57 -11.80 1.31 -2.24
C LEU A 57 -11.29 2.75 -2.17
N SER A 58 -11.13 3.42 -3.32
CA SER A 58 -10.72 4.82 -3.41
C SER A 58 -11.66 5.72 -2.61
N LYS A 59 -12.96 5.51 -2.71
CA LYS A 59 -13.97 6.25 -1.93
C LYS A 59 -13.90 5.93 -0.44
N LYS A 60 -13.80 4.65 -0.10
CA LYS A 60 -13.75 4.17 1.30
C LYS A 60 -12.53 4.72 2.04
N GLU A 61 -11.38 4.73 1.38
CA GLU A 61 -10.11 5.15 1.97
C GLU A 61 -9.79 6.64 1.73
N ASN A 62 -10.63 7.33 0.96
CA ASN A 62 -10.42 8.73 0.53
C ASN A 62 -9.04 8.95 -0.13
N LYS A 63 -8.63 8.00 -0.97
CA LYS A 63 -7.36 8.04 -1.72
C LYS A 63 -7.63 8.10 -3.21
N PRO A 64 -6.84 8.87 -4.00
CA PRO A 64 -6.89 8.77 -5.45
C PRO A 64 -6.43 7.40 -5.93
N MET A 65 -6.82 7.03 -7.14
CA MET A 65 -6.30 5.85 -7.82
C MET A 65 -5.06 6.21 -8.64
N MET A 66 -4.10 5.29 -8.70
CA MET A 66 -3.01 5.29 -9.66
C MET A 66 -3.27 4.20 -10.70
N LEU A 67 -3.61 4.61 -11.92
CA LEU A 67 -3.82 3.71 -13.06
C LEU A 67 -2.49 3.51 -13.79
N PHE A 68 -1.90 2.33 -13.66
CA PHE A 68 -0.63 1.97 -14.32
C PHE A 68 -0.89 1.27 -15.64
N PHE A 69 -0.74 2.00 -16.74
CA PHE A 69 -0.84 1.48 -18.09
C PHE A 69 0.47 0.80 -18.47
N THR A 70 0.41 -0.50 -18.79
CA THR A 70 1.58 -1.34 -18.98
C THR A 70 1.37 -2.37 -20.09
N GLY A 71 2.45 -3.00 -20.52
CA GLY A 71 2.48 -4.22 -21.32
C GLY A 71 3.39 -5.21 -20.62
N SER A 72 2.80 -6.04 -19.76
CA SER A 72 3.51 -6.84 -18.75
C SER A 72 4.59 -7.75 -19.32
N ASP A 73 4.34 -8.36 -20.48
CA ASP A 73 5.24 -9.34 -21.11
C ASP A 73 6.22 -8.74 -22.10
N TRP A 74 5.91 -7.61 -22.76
CA TRP A 74 6.72 -7.07 -23.85
C TRP A 74 7.34 -5.70 -23.57
N CYS A 75 6.78 -4.87 -22.65
CA CYS A 75 7.23 -3.51 -22.43
C CYS A 75 8.49 -3.44 -21.53
N GLY A 76 9.67 -3.27 -22.13
CA GLY A 76 10.94 -3.18 -21.40
C GLY A 76 11.00 -2.04 -20.39
N TRP A 77 10.50 -0.85 -20.74
CA TRP A 77 10.45 0.30 -19.83
C TRP A 77 9.48 0.13 -18.66
N CYS A 78 8.38 -0.64 -18.87
CA CYS A 78 7.45 -0.98 -17.80
C CYS A 78 8.13 -1.90 -16.78
N LYS A 79 8.82 -2.94 -17.25
CA LYS A 79 9.61 -3.84 -16.40
C LYS A 79 10.70 -3.08 -15.63
N LYS A 80 11.34 -2.10 -16.28
CA LYS A 80 12.34 -1.24 -15.62
C LYS A 80 11.70 -0.41 -14.51
N LEU A 81 10.56 0.25 -14.76
CA LEU A 81 9.83 1.02 -13.74
C LEU A 81 9.42 0.14 -12.56
N GLN A 82 8.87 -1.03 -12.83
CA GLN A 82 8.51 -1.98 -11.77
C GLN A 82 9.72 -2.36 -10.92
N LYS A 83 10.83 -2.75 -11.57
CA LYS A 83 12.06 -3.18 -10.87
C LYS A 83 12.71 -2.06 -10.06
N GLU A 84 12.82 -0.87 -10.62
CA GLU A 84 13.57 0.24 -10.00
C GLU A 84 12.73 1.06 -9.02
N VAL A 85 11.40 0.99 -9.11
CA VAL A 85 10.50 1.79 -8.29
C VAL A 85 9.48 0.93 -7.55
N PHE A 86 8.59 0.21 -8.25
CA PHE A 86 7.41 -0.38 -7.63
C PHE A 86 7.69 -1.54 -6.67
N THR A 87 8.80 -2.26 -6.88
CA THR A 87 9.25 -3.33 -5.96
C THR A 87 9.98 -2.81 -4.74
N GLN A 88 10.36 -1.53 -4.72
CA GLN A 88 11.13 -0.94 -3.64
C GLN A 88 10.25 -0.64 -2.41
N SER A 89 10.84 -0.77 -1.22
CA SER A 89 10.13 -0.56 0.05
C SER A 89 9.56 0.84 0.19
N GLU A 90 10.28 1.84 -0.31
CA GLU A 90 9.87 3.26 -0.29
C GLU A 90 8.58 3.47 -1.09
N PHE A 91 8.50 2.88 -2.30
CA PHE A 91 7.30 2.96 -3.10
C PHE A 91 6.14 2.20 -2.46
N LYS A 92 6.38 0.99 -1.97
CA LYS A 92 5.35 0.17 -1.32
C LYS A 92 4.71 0.94 -0.15
N LYS A 93 5.53 1.51 0.72
CA LYS A 93 5.05 2.32 1.83
C LYS A 93 4.28 3.56 1.36
N TRP A 94 4.83 4.31 0.42
CA TRP A 94 4.17 5.49 -0.12
C TRP A 94 2.83 5.14 -0.76
N ALA A 95 2.76 4.08 -1.56
CA ALA A 95 1.55 3.65 -2.24
C ALA A 95 0.44 3.25 -1.27
N GLN A 96 0.79 2.48 -0.23
CA GLN A 96 -0.14 2.10 0.84
C GLN A 96 -0.80 3.31 1.50
N ASP A 97 -0.04 4.38 1.71
CA ASP A 97 -0.53 5.57 2.41
C ASP A 97 -1.30 6.52 1.49
N ASN A 98 -1.02 6.55 0.18
CA ASN A 98 -1.42 7.65 -0.69
C ASN A 98 -2.37 7.29 -1.84
N VAL A 99 -2.38 6.05 -2.35
CA VAL A 99 -3.13 5.70 -3.56
C VAL A 99 -3.73 4.30 -3.52
N ILE A 100 -4.75 4.06 -4.32
CA ILE A 100 -5.22 2.72 -4.69
C ILE A 100 -4.57 2.37 -6.03
N LEU A 101 -3.84 1.26 -6.08
CA LEU A 101 -3.11 0.84 -7.26
C LEU A 101 -4.01 0.05 -8.21
N VAL A 102 -4.04 0.43 -9.48
CA VAL A 102 -4.78 -0.26 -10.54
C VAL A 102 -3.82 -0.57 -11.69
N GLU A 103 -3.69 -1.85 -12.02
CA GLU A 103 -2.94 -2.29 -13.19
C GLU A 103 -3.85 -2.35 -14.41
N VAL A 104 -3.49 -1.62 -15.46
CA VAL A 104 -4.19 -1.59 -16.74
C VAL A 104 -3.24 -2.19 -17.79
N ASP A 105 -3.24 -3.53 -17.84
CA ASP A 105 -2.29 -4.30 -18.66
C ASP A 105 -2.80 -4.56 -20.07
N PHE A 106 -1.89 -4.46 -21.04
CA PHE A 106 -2.07 -4.78 -22.44
C PHE A 106 -1.04 -5.83 -22.85
N PRO A 107 -1.23 -7.08 -22.46
CA PRO A 107 -0.29 -8.15 -22.81
C PRO A 107 -0.32 -8.43 -24.31
N SER A 108 0.71 -9.12 -24.81
CA SER A 108 0.74 -9.60 -26.20
C SER A 108 -0.38 -10.61 -26.46
N ALA A 109 -0.73 -10.81 -27.73
CA ALA A 109 -1.81 -11.71 -28.13
C ALA A 109 -1.59 -13.17 -27.69
N SER A 110 -0.37 -13.56 -27.34
CA SER A 110 -0.05 -14.92 -26.86
C SER A 110 -0.39 -15.11 -25.37
N VAL A 111 -0.66 -14.03 -24.62
CA VAL A 111 -1.03 -14.10 -23.20
C VAL A 111 -2.54 -13.95 -23.06
N PRO A 112 -3.24 -14.98 -22.57
CA PRO A 112 -4.69 -14.89 -22.37
C PRO A 112 -5.08 -13.81 -21.38
N GLN A 113 -6.14 -13.08 -21.67
CA GLN A 113 -6.77 -12.10 -20.77
C GLN A 113 -8.28 -12.18 -20.98
N GLU A 114 -9.04 -12.08 -19.89
CA GLU A 114 -10.50 -12.09 -19.93
C GLU A 114 -11.07 -10.94 -20.76
N GLU A 115 -12.11 -11.18 -21.56
CA GLU A 115 -12.68 -10.20 -22.48
C GLU A 115 -13.27 -8.96 -21.77
N GLU A 116 -13.83 -9.13 -20.59
CA GLU A 116 -14.30 -8.00 -19.77
C GLU A 116 -13.14 -7.09 -19.38
N LEU A 117 -12.02 -7.67 -18.95
CA LEU A 117 -10.83 -6.92 -18.58
C LEU A 117 -10.20 -6.22 -19.78
N LYS A 118 -10.13 -6.89 -20.94
CA LYS A 118 -9.69 -6.26 -22.20
C LYS A 118 -10.55 -5.06 -22.58
N THR A 119 -11.87 -5.20 -22.44
CA THR A 119 -12.83 -4.16 -22.77
C THR A 119 -12.68 -2.96 -21.81
N GLN A 120 -12.59 -3.21 -20.51
CA GLN A 120 -12.31 -2.19 -19.50
C GLN A 120 -11.00 -1.45 -19.80
N ASN A 121 -9.92 -2.19 -20.09
CA ASN A 121 -8.60 -1.60 -20.31
C ASN A 121 -8.57 -0.74 -21.59
N ARG A 122 -9.23 -1.19 -22.68
CA ARG A 122 -9.37 -0.39 -23.90
C ARG A 122 -10.17 0.88 -23.68
N MET A 123 -11.27 0.81 -22.92
CA MET A 123 -12.05 2.00 -22.54
C MET A 123 -11.18 3.01 -21.77
N LEU A 124 -10.42 2.55 -20.80
CA LEU A 124 -9.50 3.40 -20.03
C LEU A 124 -8.40 3.98 -20.92
N GLN A 125 -7.80 3.19 -21.80
CA GLN A 125 -6.79 3.67 -22.75
C GLN A 125 -7.32 4.80 -23.63
N GLN A 126 -8.54 4.68 -24.14
CA GLN A 126 -9.20 5.70 -24.95
C GLN A 126 -9.56 6.95 -24.10
N GLN A 127 -10.15 6.74 -22.93
CA GLN A 127 -10.56 7.81 -22.00
C GLN A 127 -9.37 8.70 -21.61
N PHE A 128 -8.20 8.12 -21.36
CA PHE A 128 -6.99 8.84 -20.98
C PHE A 128 -6.07 9.18 -22.16
N ALA A 129 -6.47 8.87 -23.38
CA ALA A 129 -5.68 9.09 -24.61
C ALA A 129 -4.23 8.61 -24.46
N VAL A 130 -4.03 7.41 -23.91
CA VAL A 130 -2.70 6.82 -23.63
C VAL A 130 -1.92 6.62 -24.91
N ARG A 131 -0.73 7.22 -25.03
CA ARG A 131 0.10 7.19 -26.26
C ARG A 131 1.34 6.30 -26.14
N GLY A 132 1.63 5.79 -24.94
CA GLY A 132 2.82 4.97 -24.71
C GLY A 132 2.88 4.38 -23.31
N TYR A 133 3.81 3.46 -23.13
CA TYR A 133 4.00 2.72 -21.89
C TYR A 133 5.45 2.82 -21.40
N PRO A 134 5.68 2.85 -20.06
CA PRO A 134 4.68 2.94 -19.02
C PRO A 134 4.08 4.35 -18.90
N THR A 135 2.81 4.44 -18.53
CA THR A 135 2.19 5.70 -18.09
C THR A 135 1.33 5.42 -16.84
N CYS A 136 1.51 6.25 -15.81
CA CYS A 136 0.72 6.24 -14.59
C CYS A 136 -0.16 7.48 -14.56
N PHE A 137 -1.48 7.31 -14.54
CA PHE A 137 -2.43 8.40 -14.31
C PHE A 137 -2.88 8.41 -12.86
N PHE A 138 -2.89 9.58 -12.24
CA PHE A 138 -3.45 9.79 -10.91
C PHE A 138 -4.83 10.41 -11.06
N VAL A 139 -5.86 9.74 -10.53
CA VAL A 139 -7.24 10.11 -10.79
C VAL A 139 -8.12 9.94 -9.56
N LYS A 140 -9.14 10.78 -9.43
CA LYS A 140 -10.34 10.50 -8.65
C LYS A 140 -11.45 10.02 -9.57
N ALA A 141 -12.35 9.18 -9.08
CA ALA A 141 -13.46 8.69 -9.87
C ALA A 141 -14.76 8.70 -9.09
N ASP A 142 -15.83 9.15 -9.75
CA ASP A 142 -17.17 9.16 -9.23
C ASP A 142 -18.11 8.40 -10.15
N LYS A 143 -18.87 7.45 -9.60
CA LYS A 143 -19.91 6.75 -10.32
C LYS A 143 -21.17 7.61 -10.34
N LEU A 144 -21.58 7.99 -11.54
CA LEU A 144 -22.77 8.81 -11.76
C LEU A 144 -24.05 7.97 -11.62
N LYS A 145 -25.21 8.63 -11.47
CA LYS A 145 -26.51 7.96 -11.32
C LYS A 145 -26.90 7.11 -12.53
N ASP A 146 -26.41 7.47 -13.72
CA ASP A 146 -26.62 6.72 -14.97
C ASP A 146 -25.64 5.55 -15.16
N GLY A 147 -24.82 5.26 -14.14
CA GLY A 147 -23.82 4.18 -14.14
C GLY A 147 -22.49 4.56 -14.82
N LYS A 148 -22.38 5.72 -15.44
CA LYS A 148 -21.11 6.19 -16.00
C LYS A 148 -20.12 6.58 -14.92
N ILE A 149 -18.84 6.51 -15.26
CA ILE A 149 -17.75 6.92 -14.38
C ILE A 149 -17.23 8.27 -14.85
N ASN A 150 -17.24 9.25 -13.95
CA ASN A 150 -16.60 10.52 -14.15
C ASN A 150 -15.21 10.50 -13.53
N PHE A 151 -14.16 10.77 -14.31
CA PHE A 151 -12.79 10.83 -13.84
C PHE A 151 -12.32 12.27 -13.72
N THR A 152 -11.74 12.60 -12.57
CA THR A 152 -10.97 13.84 -12.38
C THR A 152 -9.49 13.48 -12.41
N GLN A 153 -8.80 13.87 -13.48
CA GLN A 153 -7.36 13.65 -13.60
C GLN A 153 -6.60 14.65 -12.73
N LEU A 154 -5.71 14.15 -11.86
CA LEU A 154 -4.82 14.94 -11.02
C LEU A 154 -3.48 15.19 -11.71
N GLY A 155 -3.02 14.21 -12.50
CA GLY A 155 -1.79 14.29 -13.27
C GLY A 155 -1.39 12.95 -13.85
N GLN A 156 -0.25 12.94 -14.56
CA GLN A 156 0.32 11.72 -15.11
C GLN A 156 1.84 11.78 -15.10
N GLN A 157 2.48 10.62 -15.03
CA GLN A 157 3.93 10.48 -15.25
C GLN A 157 4.28 9.09 -15.77
N GLY A 158 5.41 9.00 -16.46
CA GLY A 158 6.01 7.75 -16.91
C GLY A 158 7.15 7.28 -16.01
N TYR A 159 8.17 6.67 -16.65
CA TYR A 159 9.42 6.36 -15.99
C TYR A 159 10.21 7.65 -15.73
N ILE A 160 10.72 7.79 -14.51
CA ILE A 160 11.64 8.86 -14.10
C ILE A 160 12.89 8.19 -13.56
N ALA A 161 14.04 8.55 -14.08
CA ALA A 161 15.34 8.04 -13.61
C ALA A 161 15.68 8.54 -12.19
N GLY A 162 16.53 7.78 -11.47
CA GLY A 162 16.99 8.14 -10.13
C GLY A 162 16.28 7.40 -9.00
N GLY A 163 15.57 6.31 -9.33
CA GLY A 163 15.00 5.38 -8.36
C GLY A 163 13.70 5.85 -7.70
N PRO A 164 13.27 5.16 -6.61
CA PRO A 164 11.94 5.34 -6.04
C PRO A 164 11.71 6.74 -5.48
N VAL A 165 12.71 7.36 -4.85
CA VAL A 165 12.54 8.66 -4.19
C VAL A 165 12.20 9.75 -5.20
N ASN A 166 12.91 9.82 -6.34
CA ASN A 166 12.63 10.81 -7.38
C ASN A 166 11.24 10.62 -7.98
N TRP A 167 10.89 9.37 -8.26
CA TRP A 167 9.58 9.02 -8.81
C TRP A 167 8.45 9.38 -7.84
N ILE A 168 8.61 9.05 -6.55
CA ILE A 168 7.64 9.33 -5.48
C ILE A 168 7.46 10.84 -5.27
N ASN A 169 8.53 11.61 -5.27
CA ASN A 169 8.45 13.06 -5.10
C ASN A 169 7.62 13.71 -6.21
N SER A 170 7.86 13.30 -7.46
CA SER A 170 7.04 13.74 -8.60
C SER A 170 5.59 13.31 -8.47
N ALA A 171 5.32 12.04 -8.16
CA ALA A 171 3.97 11.52 -7.97
C ALA A 171 3.21 12.25 -6.84
N THR A 172 3.91 12.52 -5.74
CA THR A 172 3.32 13.23 -4.58
C THR A 172 2.90 14.66 -4.95
N ALA A 173 3.66 15.35 -5.78
CA ALA A 173 3.30 16.69 -6.26
C ALA A 173 2.02 16.67 -7.11
N LEU A 174 1.77 15.60 -7.86
CA LEU A 174 0.56 15.46 -8.69
C LEU A 174 -0.72 15.20 -7.89
N ILE A 175 -0.62 14.53 -6.74
CA ILE A 175 -1.80 14.13 -5.94
C ILE A 175 -2.13 15.11 -4.80
N LYS A 176 -1.24 16.05 -4.50
CA LYS A 176 -1.52 17.09 -3.50
C LYS A 176 -2.60 18.04 -4.05
N PRO A 177 -3.62 18.40 -3.25
CA PRO A 177 -4.51 19.48 -3.63
C PRO A 177 -3.72 20.80 -3.70
N ASN A 178 -3.89 21.55 -4.79
CA ASN A 178 -3.45 22.94 -4.88
C ASN A 178 -4.27 23.80 -3.93
#